data_252c65138682c1ea5d0676c119b970a5
#
_entry.id   252c65138682c1ea5d0676c119b970a5
#
_cell.length_a   1.000
_cell.length_b   1.000
_cell.length_c   1.000
_cell.angle_alpha   90.00
_cell.angle_beta   90.00
_cell.angle_gamma   90.00
#
_symmetry.space_group_name_H-M   'P 1'
#
loop_
_entity.id
_entity.type
_entity.pdbx_description
1 polymer ?
#
loop_
_entity_poly.entity_id
_entity_poly.type
_entity_poly.pdbx_seq_one_letter_code
_entity_poly.pdbx_strand_id
1 'polypeptide(L)'
;MRSIELLCPAKNAETAFEAIRCGADAIYIGGPSFGARAAAGNSVEDIHSICDFAHLYGARVYVTLNTILYDDELSEAEMMVGQLYEAGVDALITQDLALLKMNLPPIALHASTQMDTCTPEKAQFLERAGYSQIVVARELSLRQLRAISSAVSVPIEGFVHGALCVSYSGRCYVSQHCFGRSANRGCCAQFCRLNFDLVDANGKVLSTGHQLSMRDMNRTESSEDMLDAGVSSFKIEGRLKDINYVRNVTAHYRQQIDAIIERRPDEFRRSSFGTSKIGFTPQVEKSFNRGFTDYFLRGRSPGVVSMRTPKAIGAPVGSVHRVGKRSFTVDGTVEFANGDGLCYFDAQGTLQGFRVNRVEGRELFPLRMPDSLRPGTELFRNEDRVFEKALHRTPSERLLHIEVTLSERPAEGFTLSATTESGVVCRLDFAAELVEANTPQGENIRRQLSKFGGTPFVVDRVEVNTLGERFIPASLLTAWRRELTEKLIEAARAAHQRDVRRPLSDDFSLRGLNFDYTANVSNRLAREFLLEHGATEVAPAYEITPTPSAQLMTCKHCLRFTHGQCPRETGHEPTWREPLALRLPDGREFPLTFDCVRCEMSVGTER
;
A
#
# COMPACT_ATOMS: atom_id res chain seq x y z
N MET A 1 20.69 -5.34 -12.64
CA MET A 1 19.58 -4.38 -12.65
C MET A 1 18.45 -4.94 -11.79
N ARG A 2 18.07 -4.26 -10.70
CA ARG A 2 17.03 -4.70 -9.75
C ARG A 2 15.67 -4.17 -10.19
N SER A 3 14.64 -5.03 -10.24
CA SER A 3 13.26 -4.61 -10.50
C SER A 3 12.67 -3.93 -9.27
N ILE A 4 12.04 -2.76 -9.48
CA ILE A 4 11.39 -1.98 -8.45
C ILE A 4 9.89 -2.03 -8.66
N GLU A 5 9.16 -2.40 -7.62
CA GLU A 5 7.73 -2.56 -7.61
C GLU A 5 7.05 -1.46 -6.78
N LEU A 6 6.04 -0.82 -7.34
CA LEU A 6 5.10 0.03 -6.62
C LEU A 6 3.82 -0.77 -6.34
N LEU A 7 3.64 -1.19 -5.09
CA LEU A 7 2.52 -2.01 -4.64
C LEU A 7 1.42 -1.13 -4.01
N CYS A 8 0.28 -1.08 -4.67
CA CYS A 8 -0.83 -0.20 -4.30
C CYS A 8 -2.03 -0.95 -3.72
N PRO A 9 -2.77 -0.34 -2.79
CA PRO A 9 -3.97 -0.93 -2.22
C PRO A 9 -5.15 -0.82 -3.20
N ALA A 10 -6.01 -1.83 -3.20
CA ALA A 10 -7.31 -1.74 -3.84
C ALA A 10 -8.42 -2.18 -2.88
N LYS A 11 -9.54 -1.43 -2.89
CA LYS A 11 -10.75 -1.78 -2.14
C LYS A 11 -11.65 -2.68 -2.97
N ASN A 12 -11.74 -2.42 -4.26
CA ASN A 12 -12.58 -3.10 -5.25
C ASN A 12 -11.95 -3.01 -6.64
N ALA A 13 -12.57 -3.61 -7.65
CA ALA A 13 -12.08 -3.64 -9.02
C ALA A 13 -11.85 -2.23 -9.61
N GLU A 14 -12.77 -1.29 -9.40
CA GLU A 14 -12.64 0.09 -9.89
C GLU A 14 -11.36 0.75 -9.36
N THR A 15 -11.11 0.62 -8.05
CA THR A 15 -9.91 1.16 -7.42
C THR A 15 -8.64 0.47 -7.92
N ALA A 16 -8.69 -0.85 -8.19
CA ALA A 16 -7.57 -1.61 -8.74
C ALA A 16 -7.20 -1.12 -10.15
N PHE A 17 -8.20 -0.94 -11.02
CA PHE A 17 -7.96 -0.43 -12.36
C PHE A 17 -7.35 0.96 -12.36
N GLU A 18 -7.82 1.86 -11.50
CA GLU A 18 -7.26 3.20 -11.38
C GLU A 18 -5.83 3.20 -10.79
N ALA A 19 -5.53 2.33 -9.82
CA ALA A 19 -4.17 2.15 -9.33
C ALA A 19 -3.20 1.75 -10.45
N ILE A 20 -3.60 0.76 -11.28
CA ILE A 20 -2.80 0.29 -12.41
C ILE A 20 -2.64 1.40 -13.45
N ARG A 21 -3.70 2.13 -13.81
CA ARG A 21 -3.64 3.28 -14.73
C ARG A 21 -2.72 4.37 -14.21
N CYS A 22 -2.70 4.61 -12.89
CA CYS A 22 -1.81 5.57 -12.25
C CYS A 22 -0.36 5.07 -12.07
N GLY A 23 -0.05 3.85 -12.54
CA GLY A 23 1.32 3.34 -12.62
C GLY A 23 1.71 2.37 -11.50
N ALA A 24 0.76 1.74 -10.82
CA ALA A 24 1.05 0.62 -9.93
C ALA A 24 1.67 -0.55 -10.71
N ASP A 25 2.74 -1.11 -10.19
CA ASP A 25 3.37 -2.33 -10.73
C ASP A 25 2.72 -3.59 -10.17
N ALA A 26 2.12 -3.47 -9.00
CA ALA A 26 1.29 -4.49 -8.39
C ALA A 26 0.17 -3.86 -7.56
N ILE A 27 -0.92 -4.60 -7.38
CA ILE A 27 -1.98 -4.25 -6.45
C ILE A 27 -2.16 -5.32 -5.38
N TYR A 28 -2.58 -4.94 -4.18
CA TYR A 28 -3.04 -5.89 -3.19
C TYR A 28 -4.48 -5.62 -2.78
N ILE A 29 -5.28 -6.68 -2.72
CA ILE A 29 -6.72 -6.64 -2.53
C ILE A 29 -7.17 -7.70 -1.52
N GLY A 30 -8.31 -7.50 -0.86
CA GLY A 30 -8.94 -8.54 -0.04
C GLY A 30 -9.65 -9.57 -0.90
N GLY A 31 -9.46 -10.86 -0.59
CA GLY A 31 -10.27 -11.93 -1.14
C GLY A 31 -11.69 -11.96 -0.56
N PRO A 32 -12.50 -12.96 -0.90
CA PRO A 32 -13.85 -13.13 -0.35
C PRO A 32 -13.86 -13.27 1.17
N SER A 33 -12.83 -13.92 1.75
CA SER A 33 -12.70 -14.19 3.18
C SER A 33 -11.24 -14.04 3.64
N PHE A 34 -10.97 -14.14 4.95
CA PHE A 34 -9.65 -14.26 5.61
C PHE A 34 -8.66 -13.10 5.36
N GLY A 35 -9.13 -11.94 4.95
CA GLY A 35 -8.30 -10.75 4.83
C GLY A 35 -8.34 -9.88 6.10
N ALA A 36 -7.21 -9.28 6.50
CA ALA A 36 -7.11 -8.38 7.65
C ALA A 36 -7.84 -7.04 7.46
N ARG A 37 -8.96 -7.02 6.82
CA ARG A 37 -9.97 -5.95 6.66
C ARG A 37 -11.27 -6.59 6.16
N ALA A 38 -12.00 -7.26 7.04
CA ALA A 38 -13.22 -8.03 6.70
C ALA A 38 -14.27 -7.24 5.87
N ALA A 39 -14.29 -5.90 5.98
CA ALA A 39 -15.21 -5.04 5.23
C ALA A 39 -14.83 -4.80 3.75
N ALA A 40 -13.77 -5.41 3.22
CA ALA A 40 -13.27 -5.19 1.86
C ALA A 40 -13.12 -6.52 1.11
N GLY A 41 -14.08 -7.43 1.24
CA GLY A 41 -14.14 -8.68 0.46
C GLY A 41 -14.55 -8.40 -1.00
N ASN A 42 -13.89 -9.09 -1.93
CA ASN A 42 -14.20 -9.04 -3.37
C ASN A 42 -14.51 -10.46 -3.86
N SER A 43 -15.39 -10.58 -4.85
CA SER A 43 -15.70 -11.88 -5.46
C SER A 43 -14.51 -12.41 -6.27
N VAL A 44 -14.52 -13.71 -6.55
CA VAL A 44 -13.50 -14.35 -7.39
C VAL A 44 -13.56 -13.78 -8.81
N GLU A 45 -14.77 -13.47 -9.33
CA GLU A 45 -15.00 -12.88 -10.63
C GLU A 45 -14.44 -11.46 -10.74
N ASP A 46 -14.60 -10.63 -9.68
CA ASP A 46 -13.96 -9.31 -9.62
C ASP A 46 -12.44 -9.44 -9.68
N ILE A 47 -11.88 -10.37 -8.91
CA ILE A 47 -10.43 -10.63 -8.87
C ILE A 47 -9.93 -11.11 -10.23
N HIS A 48 -10.67 -12.02 -10.92
CA HIS A 48 -10.32 -12.45 -12.26
C HIS A 48 -10.27 -11.27 -13.25
N SER A 49 -11.27 -10.39 -13.23
CA SER A 49 -11.29 -9.20 -14.09
C SER A 49 -10.12 -8.25 -13.83
N ILE A 50 -9.68 -8.16 -12.57
CA ILE A 50 -8.51 -7.37 -12.16
C ILE A 50 -7.22 -8.02 -12.68
N CYS A 51 -7.09 -9.34 -12.59
CA CYS A 51 -5.93 -10.07 -13.13
C CYS A 51 -5.81 -9.87 -14.63
N ASP A 52 -6.90 -10.02 -15.37
CA ASP A 52 -6.93 -9.80 -16.81
C ASP A 52 -6.47 -8.39 -17.20
N PHE A 53 -6.89 -7.38 -16.43
CA PHE A 53 -6.48 -6.01 -16.70
C PHE A 53 -5.02 -5.75 -16.32
N ALA A 54 -4.58 -6.26 -15.17
CA ALA A 54 -3.22 -6.08 -14.67
C ALA A 54 -2.17 -6.76 -15.55
N HIS A 55 -2.44 -8.01 -15.95
CA HIS A 55 -1.52 -8.84 -16.72
C HIS A 55 -1.22 -8.28 -18.10
N LEU A 56 -2.14 -7.49 -18.68
CA LEU A 56 -1.90 -6.75 -19.91
C LEU A 56 -0.65 -5.86 -19.82
N TYR A 57 -0.39 -5.28 -18.65
CA TYR A 57 0.76 -4.41 -18.37
C TYR A 57 1.91 -5.15 -17.67
N GLY A 58 1.82 -6.46 -17.50
CA GLY A 58 2.76 -7.22 -16.68
C GLY A 58 2.71 -6.82 -15.19
N ALA A 59 1.65 -6.12 -14.77
CA ALA A 59 1.40 -5.80 -13.38
C ALA A 59 0.83 -7.02 -12.64
N ARG A 60 1.08 -7.12 -11.33
CA ARG A 60 0.73 -8.28 -10.52
C ARG A 60 -0.46 -8.02 -9.59
N VAL A 61 -1.16 -9.09 -9.24
CA VAL A 61 -2.31 -9.07 -8.32
C VAL A 61 -2.04 -9.98 -7.13
N TYR A 62 -1.97 -9.37 -5.93
CA TYR A 62 -1.77 -10.10 -4.69
C TYR A 62 -3.03 -10.09 -3.85
N VAL A 63 -3.49 -11.26 -3.43
CA VAL A 63 -4.65 -11.36 -2.54
C VAL A 63 -4.19 -11.55 -1.10
N THR A 64 -4.80 -10.79 -0.19
CA THR A 64 -4.47 -10.90 1.23
C THR A 64 -5.29 -12.01 1.89
N LEU A 65 -4.59 -13.02 2.39
CA LEU A 65 -5.05 -14.07 3.29
C LEU A 65 -4.19 -13.99 4.56
N ASN A 66 -4.26 -12.82 5.22
CA ASN A 66 -3.30 -12.42 6.23
C ASN A 66 -3.94 -12.25 7.63
N THR A 67 -4.91 -13.07 7.92
CA THR A 67 -5.44 -13.33 9.27
C THR A 67 -4.93 -14.68 9.76
N ILE A 68 -4.96 -14.90 11.08
CA ILE A 68 -4.87 -16.26 11.65
C ILE A 68 -6.14 -17.04 11.27
N LEU A 69 -6.01 -18.34 11.04
CA LEU A 69 -7.10 -19.25 10.72
C LEU A 69 -7.43 -20.11 11.93
N TYR A 70 -8.70 -20.49 12.10
CA TYR A 70 -9.12 -21.52 13.05
C TYR A 70 -9.23 -22.87 12.36
N ASP A 71 -9.27 -23.96 13.13
CA ASP A 71 -9.28 -25.31 12.57
C ASP A 71 -10.47 -25.62 11.65
N ASP A 72 -11.63 -25.05 11.95
CA ASP A 72 -12.86 -25.17 11.16
C ASP A 72 -12.83 -24.36 9.84
N GLU A 73 -11.91 -23.42 9.70
CA GLU A 73 -11.76 -22.56 8.52
C GLU A 73 -10.75 -23.11 7.50
N LEU A 74 -9.92 -24.09 7.87
CA LEU A 74 -8.80 -24.56 7.04
C LEU A 74 -9.26 -25.09 5.66
N SER A 75 -10.35 -25.85 5.60
CA SER A 75 -10.87 -26.39 4.34
C SER A 75 -11.45 -25.30 3.43
N GLU A 76 -12.13 -24.31 4.00
CA GLU A 76 -12.64 -23.16 3.23
C GLU A 76 -11.49 -22.33 2.66
N ALA A 77 -10.44 -22.09 3.46
CA ALA A 77 -9.25 -21.35 3.03
C ALA A 77 -8.54 -22.08 1.87
N GLU A 78 -8.39 -23.43 1.94
CA GLU A 78 -7.77 -24.22 0.88
C GLU A 78 -8.57 -24.15 -0.43
N MET A 79 -9.89 -24.32 -0.37
CA MET A 79 -10.77 -24.17 -1.55
C MET A 79 -10.69 -22.77 -2.16
N MET A 80 -10.73 -21.73 -1.33
CA MET A 80 -10.62 -20.34 -1.79
C MET A 80 -9.29 -20.09 -2.49
N VAL A 81 -8.18 -20.61 -1.97
CA VAL A 81 -6.86 -20.47 -2.63
C VAL A 81 -6.87 -21.11 -4.02
N GLY A 82 -7.50 -22.29 -4.16
CA GLY A 82 -7.70 -22.92 -5.47
C GLY A 82 -8.44 -22.01 -6.45
N GLN A 83 -9.56 -21.43 -6.03
CA GLN A 83 -10.35 -20.51 -6.85
C GLN A 83 -9.57 -19.25 -7.24
N LEU A 84 -8.81 -18.66 -6.31
CA LEU A 84 -7.97 -17.50 -6.56
C LEU A 84 -6.83 -17.80 -7.55
N TYR A 85 -6.24 -19.00 -7.46
CA TYR A 85 -5.21 -19.42 -8.41
C TYR A 85 -5.79 -19.56 -9.83
N GLU A 86 -6.96 -20.15 -9.99
CA GLU A 86 -7.65 -20.26 -11.28
C GLU A 86 -8.07 -18.86 -11.80
N ALA A 87 -8.42 -17.94 -10.92
CA ALA A 87 -8.72 -16.54 -11.28
C ALA A 87 -7.51 -15.73 -11.75
N GLY A 88 -6.29 -16.28 -11.69
CA GLY A 88 -5.09 -15.64 -12.19
C GLY A 88 -4.24 -14.90 -11.13
N VAL A 89 -4.56 -15.02 -9.84
CA VAL A 89 -3.80 -14.35 -8.76
C VAL A 89 -2.33 -14.76 -8.78
N ASP A 90 -1.43 -13.79 -8.67
CA ASP A 90 0.02 -14.00 -8.76
C ASP A 90 0.62 -14.51 -7.44
N ALA A 91 0.17 -13.97 -6.30
CA ALA A 91 0.63 -14.41 -4.99
C ALA A 91 -0.40 -14.15 -3.89
N LEU A 92 -0.23 -14.84 -2.78
CA LEU A 92 -0.98 -14.59 -1.53
C LEU A 92 -0.09 -13.88 -0.52
N ILE A 93 -0.60 -12.81 0.10
CA ILE A 93 0.04 -12.18 1.26
C ILE A 93 -0.53 -12.84 2.51
N THR A 94 0.28 -13.61 3.25
CA THR A 94 -0.19 -14.51 4.29
C THR A 94 0.46 -14.28 5.65
N GLN A 95 -0.25 -14.65 6.72
CA GLN A 95 0.26 -14.66 8.09
C GLN A 95 0.36 -16.07 8.65
N ASP A 96 -0.65 -16.91 8.41
CA ASP A 96 -0.78 -18.20 9.04
C ASP A 96 0.16 -19.25 8.41
N LEU A 97 0.92 -19.96 9.24
CA LEU A 97 1.84 -21.01 8.80
C LEU A 97 1.12 -22.28 8.31
N ALA A 98 -0.19 -22.42 8.57
CA ALA A 98 -0.99 -23.53 8.05
C ALA A 98 -0.91 -23.65 6.53
N LEU A 99 -0.79 -22.52 5.81
CA LEU A 99 -0.68 -22.51 4.35
C LEU A 99 0.56 -23.25 3.83
N LEU A 100 1.58 -23.42 4.67
CA LEU A 100 2.77 -24.19 4.31
C LEU A 100 2.51 -25.71 4.27
N LYS A 101 1.48 -26.18 4.99
CA LYS A 101 1.07 -27.60 5.05
C LYS A 101 -0.16 -27.93 4.21
N MET A 102 -0.95 -26.94 3.81
CA MET A 102 -2.13 -27.14 2.96
C MET A 102 -1.73 -27.64 1.57
N ASN A 103 -2.60 -28.43 0.94
CA ASN A 103 -2.45 -28.87 -0.44
C ASN A 103 -2.87 -27.76 -1.40
N LEU A 104 -2.03 -26.76 -1.57
CA LEU A 104 -2.29 -25.59 -2.39
C LEU A 104 -1.75 -25.76 -3.82
N PRO A 105 -2.36 -25.12 -4.83
CA PRO A 105 -1.77 -24.98 -6.14
C PRO A 105 -0.40 -24.25 -6.03
N PRO A 106 0.43 -24.25 -7.09
CA PRO A 106 1.78 -23.68 -7.03
C PRO A 106 1.76 -22.14 -7.00
N ILE A 107 0.90 -21.53 -6.19
CA ILE A 107 0.81 -20.08 -5.99
C ILE A 107 1.91 -19.59 -5.07
N ALA A 108 2.54 -18.47 -5.41
CA ALA A 108 3.58 -17.84 -4.59
C ALA A 108 3.02 -17.33 -3.25
N LEU A 109 3.82 -17.42 -2.18
CA LEU A 109 3.48 -16.91 -0.85
C LEU A 109 4.39 -15.74 -0.49
N HIS A 110 3.78 -14.62 -0.10
CA HIS A 110 4.46 -13.44 0.44
C HIS A 110 4.21 -13.35 1.95
N ALA A 111 5.28 -13.19 2.73
CA ALA A 111 5.15 -13.03 4.17
C ALA A 111 4.55 -11.68 4.51
N SER A 112 3.38 -11.66 5.14
CA SER A 112 2.70 -10.43 5.56
C SER A 112 3.50 -9.67 6.62
N THR A 113 3.31 -8.36 6.71
CA THR A 113 3.78 -7.56 7.85
C THR A 113 3.24 -8.09 9.19
N GLN A 114 2.11 -8.82 9.18
CA GLN A 114 1.52 -9.47 10.35
C GLN A 114 2.41 -10.58 10.94
N MET A 115 3.43 -11.03 10.21
CA MET A 115 4.44 -11.98 10.70
C MET A 115 5.57 -11.32 11.50
N ASP A 116 5.54 -9.98 11.68
CA ASP A 116 6.47 -9.22 12.50
C ASP A 116 7.95 -9.45 12.13
N THR A 117 8.29 -9.17 10.86
CA THR A 117 9.66 -9.36 10.36
C THR A 117 10.52 -8.17 10.73
N CYS A 118 11.18 -8.25 11.91
CA CYS A 118 12.00 -7.18 12.48
C CYS A 118 13.50 -7.46 12.45
N THR A 119 13.93 -8.72 12.20
CA THR A 119 15.33 -9.15 12.27
C THR A 119 15.74 -9.97 11.06
N PRO A 120 17.06 -10.03 10.75
CA PRO A 120 17.60 -10.89 9.71
C PRO A 120 17.23 -12.38 9.89
N GLU A 121 17.29 -12.89 11.13
CA GLU A 121 17.00 -14.29 11.44
C GLU A 121 15.53 -14.62 11.12
N LYS A 122 14.59 -13.70 11.43
CA LYS A 122 13.18 -13.90 11.08
C LYS A 122 12.96 -13.87 9.56
N ALA A 123 13.67 -13.02 8.85
CA ALA A 123 13.60 -12.96 7.39
C ALA A 123 14.16 -14.26 6.76
N GLN A 124 15.30 -14.76 7.24
CA GLN A 124 15.87 -16.03 6.81
C GLN A 124 14.96 -17.21 7.12
N PHE A 125 14.32 -17.22 8.29
CA PHE A 125 13.30 -18.22 8.61
C PHE A 125 12.19 -18.27 7.56
N LEU A 126 11.64 -17.11 7.19
CA LEU A 126 10.56 -17.00 6.21
C LEU A 126 11.02 -17.39 4.80
N GLU A 127 12.20 -16.96 4.37
CA GLU A 127 12.75 -17.36 3.08
C GLU A 127 12.94 -18.89 2.99
N ARG A 128 13.51 -19.51 4.02
CA ARG A 128 13.69 -20.97 4.10
C ARG A 128 12.37 -21.73 4.19
N ALA A 129 11.35 -21.13 4.79
CA ALA A 129 9.99 -21.67 4.83
C ALA A 129 9.27 -21.60 3.47
N GLY A 130 9.88 -21.00 2.44
CA GLY A 130 9.33 -20.96 1.07
C GLY A 130 8.59 -19.68 0.70
N TYR A 131 8.71 -18.61 1.48
CA TYR A 131 8.18 -17.30 1.08
C TYR A 131 9.04 -16.66 0.00
N SER A 132 8.40 -16.12 -1.04
CA SER A 132 9.07 -15.53 -2.20
C SER A 132 9.24 -14.01 -2.11
N GLN A 133 8.56 -13.34 -1.17
CA GLN A 133 8.70 -11.93 -0.84
C GLN A 133 8.39 -11.71 0.64
N ILE A 134 9.06 -10.75 1.27
CA ILE A 134 8.92 -10.51 2.71
C ILE A 134 8.54 -9.06 2.98
N VAL A 135 7.36 -8.84 3.58
CA VAL A 135 6.95 -7.52 4.06
C VAL A 135 7.56 -7.28 5.43
N VAL A 136 8.48 -6.35 5.50
CA VAL A 136 9.16 -6.02 6.76
C VAL A 136 8.31 -5.12 7.66
N ALA A 137 8.64 -5.10 8.96
CA ALA A 137 7.98 -4.23 9.94
C ALA A 137 8.19 -2.75 9.59
N ARG A 138 7.19 -1.92 9.92
CA ARG A 138 7.19 -0.47 9.62
C ARG A 138 8.19 0.33 10.46
N GLU A 139 8.56 -0.22 11.61
CA GLU A 139 9.37 0.38 12.67
C GLU A 139 10.87 0.36 12.38
N LEU A 140 11.30 -0.26 11.28
CA LEU A 140 12.71 -0.47 10.96
C LEU A 140 13.39 0.82 10.49
N SER A 141 14.64 0.97 10.93
CA SER A 141 15.57 1.98 10.42
C SER A 141 16.24 1.51 9.13
N LEU A 142 16.81 2.44 8.35
CA LEU A 142 17.58 2.14 7.13
C LEU A 142 18.69 1.10 7.39
N ARG A 143 19.36 1.19 8.56
CA ARG A 143 20.39 0.21 8.96
C ARG A 143 19.79 -1.20 9.11
N GLN A 144 18.62 -1.32 9.75
CA GLN A 144 17.96 -2.61 9.95
C GLN A 144 17.42 -3.16 8.62
N LEU A 145 16.85 -2.30 7.75
CA LEU A 145 16.43 -2.70 6.40
C LEU A 145 17.60 -3.28 5.60
N ARG A 146 18.77 -2.62 5.62
CA ARG A 146 19.99 -3.11 4.96
C ARG A 146 20.46 -4.44 5.54
N ALA A 147 20.42 -4.61 6.85
CA ALA A 147 20.80 -5.87 7.49
C ALA A 147 19.88 -7.03 7.06
N ILE A 148 18.57 -6.79 7.00
CA ILE A 148 17.59 -7.78 6.56
C ILE A 148 17.78 -8.11 5.08
N SER A 149 17.86 -7.09 4.21
CA SER A 149 18.00 -7.29 2.76
C SER A 149 19.29 -8.02 2.39
N SER A 150 20.37 -7.80 3.16
CA SER A 150 21.64 -8.50 2.95
C SER A 150 21.63 -9.95 3.45
N ALA A 151 20.65 -10.35 4.26
CA ALA A 151 20.58 -11.68 4.85
C ALA A 151 19.71 -12.66 4.04
N VAL A 152 18.94 -12.16 3.07
CA VAL A 152 18.02 -12.95 2.25
C VAL A 152 18.18 -12.65 0.77
N SER A 153 17.78 -13.57 -0.09
CA SER A 153 17.81 -13.41 -1.55
C SER A 153 16.47 -12.94 -2.14
N VAL A 154 15.39 -13.11 -1.38
CA VAL A 154 14.05 -12.72 -1.82
C VAL A 154 13.83 -11.21 -1.71
N PRO A 155 12.97 -10.63 -2.56
CA PRO A 155 12.61 -9.21 -2.49
C PRO A 155 12.08 -8.81 -1.12
N ILE A 156 12.52 -7.63 -0.65
CA ILE A 156 12.03 -7.00 0.58
C ILE A 156 11.02 -5.91 0.21
N GLU A 157 9.84 -6.00 0.84
CA GLU A 157 8.74 -5.06 0.69
C GLU A 157 8.67 -4.13 1.93
N GLY A 158 8.69 -2.83 1.69
CA GLY A 158 8.62 -1.82 2.74
C GLY A 158 7.47 -0.83 2.54
N PHE A 159 6.77 -0.46 3.62
CA PHE A 159 5.76 0.59 3.55
C PHE A 159 6.40 1.96 3.33
N VAL A 160 5.78 2.77 2.45
CA VAL A 160 6.24 4.13 2.13
C VAL A 160 5.22 5.21 2.47
N HIS A 161 3.91 4.88 2.51
CA HIS A 161 2.86 5.86 2.73
C HIS A 161 1.65 5.29 3.47
N GLY A 162 0.97 6.14 4.25
CA GLY A 162 -0.36 5.89 4.80
C GLY A 162 -0.39 5.62 6.30
N ALA A 163 -1.51 5.08 6.78
CA ALA A 163 -1.79 4.95 8.20
C ALA A 163 -0.83 4.00 8.93
N LEU A 164 -0.34 4.45 10.09
CA LEU A 164 0.52 3.66 10.97
C LEU A 164 -0.28 2.95 12.07
N CYS A 165 0.14 1.72 12.36
CA CYS A 165 -0.17 1.03 13.61
C CYS A 165 0.91 1.36 14.62
N VAL A 166 0.55 1.60 15.89
CA VAL A 166 1.51 1.85 16.96
C VAL A 166 2.22 0.57 17.41
N SER A 167 1.49 -0.56 17.37
CA SER A 167 2.04 -1.87 17.72
C SER A 167 2.82 -2.46 16.56
N TYR A 168 3.82 -3.25 16.85
CA TYR A 168 4.32 -4.24 15.90
C TYR A 168 3.15 -5.05 15.36
N SER A 169 3.11 -5.23 14.04
CA SER A 169 2.02 -5.97 13.40
C SER A 169 2.03 -7.42 13.85
N GLY A 170 0.85 -7.99 14.11
CA GLY A 170 0.73 -9.34 14.67
C GLY A 170 0.88 -9.41 16.20
N ARG A 171 1.29 -8.32 16.88
CA ARG A 171 1.55 -8.27 18.32
C ARG A 171 0.60 -7.34 19.09
N CYS A 172 -0.67 -7.25 18.64
CA CYS A 172 -1.67 -6.45 19.32
C CYS A 172 -2.92 -7.28 19.63
N TYR A 173 -3.11 -7.58 20.89
CA TYR A 173 -4.23 -8.38 21.44
C TYR A 173 -5.25 -7.53 22.19
N VAL A 174 -5.02 -6.21 22.32
CA VAL A 174 -5.91 -5.31 23.09
C VAL A 174 -7.35 -5.36 22.58
N SER A 175 -7.54 -5.38 21.24
CA SER A 175 -8.88 -5.43 20.67
C SER A 175 -9.60 -6.72 21.00
N GLN A 176 -8.91 -7.86 21.02
CA GLN A 176 -9.45 -9.15 21.46
C GLN A 176 -9.78 -9.11 22.94
N HIS A 177 -8.85 -8.63 23.76
CA HIS A 177 -9.00 -8.57 25.21
C HIS A 177 -10.16 -7.67 25.66
N CYS A 178 -10.20 -6.42 25.17
CA CYS A 178 -11.16 -5.41 25.63
C CYS A 178 -12.53 -5.49 24.96
N PHE A 179 -12.61 -6.03 23.73
CA PHE A 179 -13.81 -5.89 22.88
C PHE A 179 -14.25 -7.20 22.21
N GLY A 180 -13.55 -8.32 22.43
CA GLY A 180 -13.83 -9.59 21.76
C GLY A 180 -13.60 -9.54 20.23
N ARG A 181 -12.77 -8.60 19.74
CA ARG A 181 -12.53 -8.34 18.31
C ARG A 181 -11.05 -8.43 17.99
N SER A 182 -10.59 -9.55 17.44
CA SER A 182 -9.16 -9.73 17.17
C SER A 182 -8.66 -8.86 16.03
N ALA A 183 -7.55 -8.14 16.29
CA ALA A 183 -6.81 -7.41 15.27
C ALA A 183 -6.11 -8.38 14.29
N ASN A 184 -5.69 -9.56 14.76
CA ASN A 184 -5.09 -10.63 13.94
C ASN A 184 -6.14 -11.33 13.06
N ARG A 185 -7.43 -11.08 13.33
CA ARG A 185 -8.58 -11.54 12.53
C ARG A 185 -9.21 -10.40 11.70
N GLY A 186 -8.51 -9.27 11.53
CA GLY A 186 -8.99 -8.14 10.73
C GLY A 186 -10.04 -7.25 11.40
N CYS A 187 -10.40 -7.50 12.67
CA CYS A 187 -11.49 -6.83 13.39
C CYS A 187 -10.98 -5.83 14.44
N CYS A 188 -9.88 -5.11 14.17
CA CYS A 188 -9.28 -4.15 15.08
C CYS A 188 -10.29 -3.06 15.53
N ALA A 189 -10.44 -2.86 16.85
CA ALA A 189 -11.29 -1.83 17.44
C ALA A 189 -10.63 -0.43 17.49
N GLN A 190 -9.38 -0.30 17.03
CA GLN A 190 -8.61 0.95 17.04
C GLN A 190 -8.41 1.54 18.47
N PHE A 191 -8.21 0.70 19.46
CA PHE A 191 -7.91 1.10 20.85
C PHE A 191 -6.85 2.21 20.93
N CYS A 192 -5.76 2.12 20.14
CA CYS A 192 -4.70 3.12 20.11
C CYS A 192 -5.14 4.52 19.63
N ARG A 193 -6.39 4.69 19.15
CA ARG A 193 -6.96 5.98 18.74
C ARG A 193 -7.83 6.61 19.82
N LEU A 194 -8.03 5.93 20.95
CA LEU A 194 -8.79 6.47 22.08
C LEU A 194 -7.98 7.57 22.79
N ASN A 195 -8.69 8.35 23.59
CA ASN A 195 -8.09 9.34 24.47
C ASN A 195 -7.74 8.67 25.80
N PHE A 196 -6.54 8.92 26.32
CA PHE A 196 -6.03 8.34 27.55
C PHE A 196 -5.44 9.41 28.46
N ASP A 197 -5.63 9.20 29.77
CA ASP A 197 -4.76 9.79 30.76
C ASP A 197 -3.51 8.91 30.95
N LEU A 198 -2.34 9.50 30.84
CA LEU A 198 -1.09 8.90 31.33
C LEU A 198 -1.01 9.17 32.83
N VAL A 199 -1.01 8.14 33.64
CA VAL A 199 -1.01 8.26 35.11
C VAL A 199 0.24 7.63 35.74
N ASP A 200 0.71 8.20 36.83
CA ASP A 200 1.81 7.66 37.62
C ASP A 200 1.32 6.66 38.70
N ALA A 201 2.25 6.06 39.44
CA ALA A 201 1.97 5.09 40.51
C ALA A 201 1.05 5.61 41.63
N ASN A 202 0.88 6.94 41.76
CA ASN A 202 -0.01 7.56 42.75
C ASN A 202 -1.39 7.92 42.13
N GLY A 203 -1.62 7.58 40.87
CA GLY A 203 -2.82 7.96 40.14
C GLY A 203 -2.85 9.41 39.66
N LYS A 204 -1.72 10.16 39.79
CA LYS A 204 -1.60 11.53 39.27
C LYS A 204 -1.58 11.52 37.75
N VAL A 205 -2.45 12.33 37.15
CA VAL A 205 -2.46 12.53 35.68
C VAL A 205 -1.25 13.37 35.28
N LEU A 206 -0.42 12.80 34.40
CA LEU A 206 0.79 13.43 33.85
C LEU A 206 0.49 14.12 32.51
N SER A 207 -0.39 13.52 31.71
CA SER A 207 -0.79 14.02 30.40
C SER A 207 -2.12 13.39 29.99
N THR A 208 -2.95 14.14 29.27
CA THR A 208 -4.20 13.64 28.65
C THR A 208 -4.11 13.83 27.13
N GLY A 209 -4.51 12.81 26.35
CA GLY A 209 -4.53 12.91 24.88
C GLY A 209 -4.53 11.55 24.20
N HIS A 210 -4.41 11.59 22.89
CA HIS A 210 -4.34 10.38 22.05
C HIS A 210 -2.91 9.81 22.07
N GLN A 211 -2.48 9.34 23.23
CA GLN A 211 -1.10 8.93 23.57
C GLN A 211 -0.46 7.92 22.59
N LEU A 212 -1.29 7.09 21.96
CA LEU A 212 -0.90 6.01 21.05
C LEU A 212 -1.29 6.27 19.59
N SER A 213 -1.85 7.44 19.26
CA SER A 213 -2.34 7.76 17.93
C SER A 213 -1.23 8.26 17.03
N MET A 214 -0.66 7.37 16.20
CA MET A 214 0.41 7.74 15.26
C MET A 214 -0.09 8.69 14.16
N ARG A 215 0.80 9.59 13.71
CA ARG A 215 0.68 10.30 12.44
C ARG A 215 0.73 9.32 11.28
N ASP A 216 0.45 9.79 10.06
CA ASP A 216 0.53 8.95 8.88
C ASP A 216 1.96 8.93 8.31
N MET A 217 2.37 7.79 7.75
CA MET A 217 3.67 7.64 7.13
C MET A 217 3.75 8.40 5.82
N ASN A 218 4.86 9.10 5.61
CA ASN A 218 5.27 9.62 4.31
C ASN A 218 6.79 9.52 4.20
N ARG A 219 7.27 8.67 3.28
CA ARG A 219 8.69 8.40 3.03
C ARG A 219 9.12 8.86 1.63
N THR A 220 8.43 9.83 1.05
CA THR A 220 8.76 10.39 -0.27
C THR A 220 10.23 10.78 -0.37
N GLU A 221 10.72 11.57 0.58
CA GLU A 221 12.11 12.06 0.60
C GLU A 221 13.16 10.98 0.93
N SER A 222 12.70 9.82 1.41
CA SER A 222 13.56 8.70 1.78
C SER A 222 13.46 7.53 0.79
N SER A 223 12.77 7.69 -0.33
CA SER A 223 12.53 6.61 -1.30
C SER A 223 13.84 6.06 -1.85
N GLU A 224 14.80 6.91 -2.24
CA GLU A 224 16.10 6.49 -2.74
C GLU A 224 16.96 5.80 -1.67
N ASP A 225 16.97 6.33 -0.42
CA ASP A 225 17.66 5.70 0.71
C ASP A 225 17.12 4.29 1.00
N MET A 226 15.80 4.07 0.83
CA MET A 226 15.18 2.76 1.00
C MET A 226 15.60 1.78 -0.11
N LEU A 227 15.71 2.25 -1.37
CA LEU A 227 16.26 1.45 -2.46
C LEU A 227 17.70 1.05 -2.15
N ASP A 228 18.53 1.98 -1.68
CA ASP A 228 19.93 1.73 -1.31
C ASP A 228 20.05 0.79 -0.08
N ALA A 229 19.03 0.77 0.78
CA ALA A 229 18.93 -0.19 1.87
C ALA A 229 18.42 -1.58 1.44
N GLY A 230 18.11 -1.78 0.13
CA GLY A 230 17.73 -3.06 -0.44
C GLY A 230 16.24 -3.31 -0.59
N VAL A 231 15.36 -2.35 -0.25
CA VAL A 231 13.92 -2.46 -0.50
C VAL A 231 13.67 -2.49 -2.01
N SER A 232 12.88 -3.46 -2.48
CA SER A 232 12.55 -3.64 -3.90
C SER A 232 11.07 -3.42 -4.21
N SER A 233 10.19 -3.54 -3.20
CA SER A 233 8.76 -3.28 -3.34
C SER A 233 8.32 -2.19 -2.37
N PHE A 234 7.72 -1.13 -2.92
CA PHE A 234 7.23 0.04 -2.20
C PHE A 234 5.73 -0.06 -1.98
N LYS A 235 5.32 -0.31 -0.73
CA LYS A 235 3.92 -0.52 -0.38
C LYS A 235 3.24 0.73 0.13
N ILE A 236 2.12 1.08 -0.50
CA ILE A 236 1.20 2.11 -0.03
C ILE A 236 0.13 1.45 0.87
N GLU A 237 -0.04 1.93 2.11
CA GLU A 237 -1.14 1.50 3.00
C GLU A 237 -2.43 2.22 2.63
N GLY A 238 -3.58 1.50 2.60
CA GLY A 238 -4.85 2.17 2.33
C GLY A 238 -5.98 1.36 1.73
N ARG A 239 -6.11 0.05 1.99
CA ARG A 239 -7.17 -0.81 1.42
C ARG A 239 -8.61 -0.31 1.61
N LEU A 240 -8.89 0.47 2.65
CA LEU A 240 -10.21 1.06 2.90
C LEU A 240 -10.31 2.52 2.43
N LYS A 241 -9.28 3.03 1.76
CA LYS A 241 -9.28 4.39 1.21
C LYS A 241 -10.10 4.48 -0.06
N ASP A 242 -10.56 5.68 -0.35
CA ASP A 242 -11.29 5.98 -1.58
C ASP A 242 -10.37 6.02 -2.82
N ILE A 243 -10.99 6.03 -3.98
CA ILE A 243 -10.30 6.03 -5.27
C ILE A 243 -9.40 7.26 -5.48
N ASN A 244 -9.79 8.43 -4.93
CA ASN A 244 -9.03 9.66 -5.07
C ASN A 244 -7.71 9.59 -4.30
N TYR A 245 -7.74 9.02 -3.09
CA TYR A 245 -6.54 8.74 -2.32
C TYR A 245 -5.59 7.82 -3.10
N VAL A 246 -6.11 6.72 -3.65
CA VAL A 246 -5.30 5.76 -4.39
C VAL A 246 -4.69 6.40 -5.63
N ARG A 247 -5.47 7.12 -6.43
CA ARG A 247 -4.99 7.84 -7.61
C ARG A 247 -3.86 8.81 -7.27
N ASN A 248 -4.09 9.68 -6.28
CA ASN A 248 -3.16 10.72 -5.88
C ASN A 248 -1.83 10.15 -5.38
N VAL A 249 -1.90 9.19 -4.44
CA VAL A 249 -0.69 8.63 -3.80
C VAL A 249 0.07 7.72 -4.76
N THR A 250 -0.63 6.91 -5.58
CA THR A 250 0.02 6.05 -6.60
C THR A 250 0.77 6.89 -7.62
N ALA A 251 0.10 7.90 -8.20
CA ALA A 251 0.73 8.79 -9.19
C ALA A 251 1.94 9.53 -8.61
N HIS A 252 1.86 9.97 -7.35
CA HIS A 252 2.97 10.62 -6.65
C HIS A 252 4.20 9.70 -6.56
N TYR A 253 4.03 8.49 -5.99
CA TYR A 253 5.16 7.56 -5.85
C TYR A 253 5.65 7.03 -7.19
N ARG A 254 4.77 6.88 -8.19
CA ARG A 254 5.21 6.51 -9.54
C ARG A 254 6.17 7.54 -10.12
N GLN A 255 5.83 8.82 -10.04
CA GLN A 255 6.70 9.89 -10.51
C GLN A 255 8.04 9.93 -9.76
N GLN A 256 8.03 9.72 -8.44
CA GLN A 256 9.27 9.65 -7.64
C GLN A 256 10.17 8.48 -8.05
N ILE A 257 9.58 7.30 -8.21
CA ILE A 257 10.34 6.09 -8.59
C ILE A 257 10.87 6.21 -10.02
N ASP A 258 10.07 6.72 -10.97
CA ASP A 258 10.50 6.91 -12.35
C ASP A 258 11.69 7.90 -12.43
N ALA A 259 11.63 9.01 -11.69
CA ALA A 259 12.73 9.95 -11.63
C ALA A 259 14.02 9.36 -11.04
N ILE A 260 13.92 8.40 -10.11
CA ILE A 260 15.09 7.66 -9.59
C ILE A 260 15.62 6.70 -10.66
N ILE A 261 14.74 5.95 -11.32
CA ILE A 261 15.12 4.99 -12.37
C ILE A 261 15.80 5.71 -13.55
N GLU A 262 15.27 6.86 -13.98
CA GLU A 262 15.87 7.68 -15.04
C GLU A 262 17.29 8.17 -14.71
N ARG A 263 17.58 8.47 -13.43
CA ARG A 263 18.93 8.85 -12.98
C ARG A 263 19.87 7.65 -12.80
N ARG A 264 19.31 6.46 -12.55
CA ARG A 264 20.08 5.23 -12.22
C ARG A 264 19.62 4.03 -13.07
N PRO A 265 19.60 4.12 -14.42
CA PRO A 265 19.04 3.11 -15.31
C PRO A 265 19.84 1.79 -15.32
N ASP A 266 21.13 1.83 -14.97
CA ASP A 266 21.97 0.64 -14.88
C ASP A 266 21.71 -0.18 -13.61
N GLU A 267 21.10 0.41 -12.58
CA GLU A 267 20.85 -0.23 -11.29
C GLU A 267 19.40 -0.70 -11.16
N PHE A 268 18.44 0.12 -11.61
CA PHE A 268 17.03 -0.09 -11.39
C PHE A 268 16.22 -0.12 -12.69
N ARG A 269 15.12 -0.88 -12.65
CA ARG A 269 14.09 -0.88 -13.71
C ARG A 269 12.71 -1.03 -13.07
N ARG A 270 11.68 -0.68 -13.81
CA ARG A 270 10.28 -0.98 -13.42
C ARG A 270 10.03 -2.49 -13.47
N SER A 271 9.12 -2.95 -12.61
CA SER A 271 8.70 -4.36 -12.61
C SER A 271 7.51 -4.63 -13.55
N SER A 272 6.92 -3.61 -14.14
CA SER A 272 5.81 -3.70 -15.10
C SER A 272 5.99 -2.72 -16.26
N PHE A 273 5.16 -2.80 -17.30
CA PHE A 273 5.28 -2.09 -18.56
C PHE A 273 4.24 -0.97 -18.73
N GLY A 274 4.44 -0.12 -19.71
CA GLY A 274 3.54 0.96 -20.06
C GLY A 274 3.82 2.27 -19.33
N THR A 275 3.57 3.38 -20.02
CA THR A 275 3.69 4.74 -19.50
C THR A 275 2.33 5.25 -19.02
N SER A 276 2.27 5.74 -17.79
CA SER A 276 1.06 6.33 -17.23
C SER A 276 0.95 7.81 -17.56
N LYS A 277 -0.15 8.21 -18.21
CA LYS A 277 -0.50 9.61 -18.46
C LYS A 277 -1.43 10.09 -17.36
N ILE A 278 -0.93 10.96 -16.50
CA ILE A 278 -1.65 11.49 -15.36
C ILE A 278 -2.13 12.90 -15.69
N GLY A 279 -3.44 13.11 -15.69
CA GLY A 279 -4.05 14.41 -16.04
C GLY A 279 -4.17 15.41 -14.88
N PHE A 280 -3.53 15.14 -13.74
CA PHE A 280 -3.52 16.01 -12.56
C PHE A 280 -2.11 16.04 -11.95
N THR A 281 -1.83 17.06 -11.14
CA THR A 281 -0.58 17.12 -10.36
C THR A 281 -0.80 16.47 -9.00
N PRO A 282 -0.08 15.35 -8.67
CA PRO A 282 -0.23 14.68 -7.38
C PRO A 282 0.21 15.57 -6.21
N GLN A 283 -0.56 15.57 -5.12
CA GLN A 283 -0.29 16.32 -3.89
C GLN A 283 -0.76 15.49 -2.69
N VAL A 284 0.15 14.72 -2.10
CA VAL A 284 -0.19 13.74 -1.05
C VAL A 284 -0.73 14.39 0.23
N GLU A 285 -0.34 15.61 0.54
CA GLU A 285 -0.81 16.39 1.69
C GLU A 285 -2.31 16.74 1.60
N LYS A 286 -2.88 16.75 0.39
CA LYS A 286 -4.32 16.97 0.17
C LYS A 286 -5.17 15.72 0.33
N SER A 287 -4.54 14.55 0.49
CA SER A 287 -5.22 13.31 0.85
C SER A 287 -5.35 13.18 2.38
N PHE A 288 -6.13 12.19 2.80
CA PHE A 288 -6.31 11.90 4.22
C PHE A 288 -4.96 11.73 4.94
N ASN A 289 -4.68 12.60 5.93
CA ASN A 289 -3.54 12.46 6.82
C ASN A 289 -3.79 13.13 8.19
N ARG A 290 -3.05 12.67 9.22
CA ARG A 290 -3.02 13.20 10.60
C ARG A 290 -1.77 14.05 10.86
N GLY A 291 -1.18 14.61 9.81
CA GLY A 291 0.21 15.03 9.75
C GLY A 291 1.12 13.86 9.40
N PHE A 292 2.28 14.14 8.83
CA PHE A 292 3.19 13.13 8.33
C PHE A 292 4.38 12.88 9.26
N THR A 293 4.97 11.67 9.11
CA THR A 293 6.19 11.22 9.76
C THR A 293 6.90 10.18 8.88
N ASP A 294 8.25 10.15 8.90
CA ASP A 294 9.04 9.04 8.36
C ASP A 294 9.13 7.85 9.34
N TYR A 295 8.48 8.02 10.49
CA TYR A 295 8.41 7.10 11.63
C TYR A 295 9.78 6.91 12.28
N PHE A 296 10.37 5.71 12.23
CA PHE A 296 11.68 5.42 12.81
C PHE A 296 12.78 5.18 11.77
N LEU A 297 12.54 5.56 10.51
CA LEU A 297 13.43 5.22 9.41
C LEU A 297 14.85 5.77 9.60
N ARG A 298 14.96 7.00 10.08
CA ARG A 298 16.25 7.67 10.39
C ARG A 298 16.59 7.69 11.89
N GLY A 299 15.80 6.99 12.69
CA GLY A 299 15.94 6.94 14.14
C GLY A 299 14.71 7.47 14.88
N ARG A 300 14.83 7.68 16.18
CA ARG A 300 13.75 8.28 16.98
C ARG A 300 13.69 9.78 16.75
N SER A 301 12.47 10.28 16.55
CA SER A 301 12.21 11.71 16.50
C SER A 301 11.00 12.06 17.36
N PRO A 302 10.94 13.26 17.95
CA PRO A 302 9.72 13.75 18.58
C PRO A 302 8.64 13.98 17.52
N GLY A 303 7.38 13.90 17.89
CA GLY A 303 6.28 14.25 16.99
C GLY A 303 5.80 13.15 16.06
N VAL A 304 6.09 11.88 16.35
CA VAL A 304 5.51 10.73 15.61
C VAL A 304 4.02 10.51 15.95
N VAL A 305 3.51 11.16 17.00
CA VAL A 305 2.17 10.98 17.54
C VAL A 305 1.28 12.17 17.18
N SER A 306 0.02 11.93 16.86
CA SER A 306 -1.05 12.91 16.74
C SER A 306 -1.81 13.00 18.07
N MET A 307 -1.23 13.67 19.07
CA MET A 307 -1.75 13.72 20.46
C MET A 307 -3.12 14.37 20.58
N ARG A 308 -3.40 15.39 19.74
CA ARG A 308 -4.62 16.22 19.86
C ARG A 308 -5.83 15.63 19.15
N THR A 309 -5.62 14.76 18.14
CA THR A 309 -6.75 14.20 17.37
C THR A 309 -6.38 12.91 16.66
N PRO A 310 -7.30 11.92 16.58
CA PRO A 310 -7.14 10.75 15.74
C PRO A 310 -7.71 10.98 14.31
N LYS A 311 -8.30 12.15 14.05
CA LYS A 311 -8.94 12.50 12.77
C LYS A 311 -7.93 13.11 11.80
N ALA A 312 -8.27 13.08 10.51
CA ALA A 312 -7.49 13.78 9.48
C ALA A 312 -7.58 15.28 9.67
N ILE A 313 -6.44 15.97 9.48
CA ILE A 313 -6.35 17.42 9.49
C ILE A 313 -6.08 18.00 8.09
N GLY A 314 -5.46 17.22 7.19
CA GLY A 314 -5.12 17.66 5.83
C GLY A 314 -3.92 18.61 5.77
N ALA A 315 -3.92 19.49 4.77
CA ALA A 315 -2.82 20.43 4.51
C ALA A 315 -2.98 21.74 5.30
N PRO A 316 -1.88 22.32 5.86
CA PRO A 316 -1.92 23.66 6.43
C PRO A 316 -2.20 24.70 5.34
N VAL A 317 -3.05 25.69 5.62
CA VAL A 317 -3.49 26.70 4.64
C VAL A 317 -3.28 28.15 5.11
N GLY A 318 -2.64 28.34 6.25
CA GLY A 318 -2.34 29.64 6.83
C GLY A 318 -3.06 29.89 8.15
N SER A 319 -2.96 31.13 8.65
CA SER A 319 -3.60 31.55 9.89
C SER A 319 -4.72 32.53 9.62
N VAL A 320 -5.74 32.55 10.49
CA VAL A 320 -6.82 33.53 10.41
C VAL A 320 -6.27 34.93 10.61
N HIS A 321 -6.47 35.81 9.65
CA HIS A 321 -6.05 37.21 9.73
C HIS A 321 -7.07 38.06 10.50
N ARG A 322 -8.34 38.02 10.06
CA ARG A 322 -9.44 38.80 10.64
C ARG A 322 -10.70 37.97 10.71
N VAL A 323 -11.44 38.15 11.79
CA VAL A 323 -12.76 37.51 12.00
C VAL A 323 -13.83 38.62 12.01
N GLY A 324 -14.79 38.54 11.09
CA GLY A 324 -15.99 39.37 11.01
C GLY A 324 -17.24 38.64 11.55
N LYS A 325 -18.41 39.27 11.40
CA LYS A 325 -19.69 38.68 11.86
C LYS A 325 -20.13 37.47 11.05
N ARG A 326 -19.84 37.45 9.74
CA ARG A 326 -20.30 36.40 8.80
C ARG A 326 -19.18 35.83 7.92
N SER A 327 -17.98 36.42 8.00
CA SER A 327 -16.82 36.03 7.19
C SER A 327 -15.55 36.17 7.99
N PHE A 328 -14.47 35.57 7.47
CA PHE A 328 -13.12 35.72 7.98
C PHE A 328 -12.13 35.73 6.81
N THR A 329 -10.92 36.20 7.05
CA THR A 329 -9.82 36.18 6.07
C THR A 329 -8.66 35.39 6.61
N VAL A 330 -7.84 34.83 5.69
CA VAL A 330 -6.68 33.98 6.00
C VAL A 330 -5.42 34.64 5.42
N ASP A 331 -4.32 34.58 6.18
CA ASP A 331 -3.00 34.99 5.71
C ASP A 331 -2.44 33.98 4.71
N GLY A 332 -1.63 34.47 3.78
CA GLY A 332 -0.99 33.63 2.77
C GLY A 332 -1.57 33.77 1.37
N THR A 333 -1.12 32.89 0.47
CA THR A 333 -1.45 32.91 -0.97
C THR A 333 -2.31 31.73 -1.40
N VAL A 334 -2.78 30.91 -0.46
CA VAL A 334 -3.62 29.74 -0.76
C VAL A 334 -4.97 30.21 -1.27
N GLU A 335 -5.38 29.68 -2.43
CA GLU A 335 -6.71 29.89 -2.97
C GLU A 335 -7.71 28.93 -2.35
N PHE A 336 -8.89 29.43 -2.02
CA PHE A 336 -10.00 28.67 -1.47
C PHE A 336 -11.15 28.58 -2.47
N ALA A 337 -11.96 27.53 -2.34
CA ALA A 337 -13.12 27.30 -3.17
C ALA A 337 -14.40 27.07 -2.33
N ASN A 338 -15.54 27.32 -2.96
CA ASN A 338 -16.82 26.99 -2.39
C ASN A 338 -16.90 25.48 -2.13
N GLY A 339 -17.21 25.11 -0.90
CA GLY A 339 -17.31 23.72 -0.47
C GLY A 339 -16.05 23.16 0.19
N ASP A 340 -14.93 23.89 0.23
CA ASP A 340 -13.72 23.44 0.95
C ASP A 340 -14.04 23.12 2.41
N GLY A 341 -13.51 21.98 2.89
CA GLY A 341 -13.55 21.61 4.31
C GLY A 341 -12.33 22.15 5.04
N LEU A 342 -12.57 22.97 6.07
CA LEU A 342 -11.51 23.51 6.92
C LEU A 342 -11.63 23.00 8.34
N CYS A 343 -10.49 22.86 9.02
CA CYS A 343 -10.47 22.55 10.44
C CYS A 343 -9.36 23.32 11.17
N TYR A 344 -9.50 23.42 12.49
CA TYR A 344 -8.56 24.08 13.38
C TYR A 344 -8.69 23.50 14.80
N PHE A 345 -7.68 23.78 15.63
CA PHE A 345 -7.77 23.44 17.05
C PHE A 345 -8.17 24.67 17.84
N ASP A 346 -9.24 24.55 18.64
CA ASP A 346 -9.68 25.61 19.55
C ASP A 346 -8.72 25.78 20.74
N ALA A 347 -9.02 26.73 21.64
CA ALA A 347 -8.21 27.04 22.81
C ALA A 347 -8.08 25.85 23.79
N GLN A 348 -9.01 24.90 23.75
CA GLN A 348 -9.00 23.66 24.53
C GLN A 348 -8.24 22.52 23.81
N GLY A 349 -7.70 22.77 22.60
CA GLY A 349 -7.03 21.76 21.80
C GLY A 349 -7.97 20.79 21.07
N THR A 350 -9.28 21.04 21.07
CA THR A 350 -10.27 20.21 20.38
C THR A 350 -10.34 20.57 18.90
N LEU A 351 -10.34 19.54 18.03
CA LEU A 351 -10.45 19.75 16.59
C LEU A 351 -11.87 20.16 16.22
N GLN A 352 -12.02 21.37 15.70
CA GLN A 352 -13.24 21.94 15.14
C GLN A 352 -13.16 21.87 13.61
N GLY A 353 -14.27 21.52 12.96
CA GLY A 353 -14.36 21.45 11.50
C GLY A 353 -15.57 22.22 10.99
N PHE A 354 -15.41 22.87 9.85
CA PHE A 354 -16.50 23.56 9.17
C PHE A 354 -16.28 23.57 7.65
N ARG A 355 -17.34 23.90 6.91
CA ARG A 355 -17.29 24.00 5.46
C ARG A 355 -17.41 25.45 5.01
N VAL A 356 -16.59 25.85 4.04
CA VAL A 356 -16.67 27.15 3.36
C VAL A 356 -17.83 27.11 2.37
N ASN A 357 -18.88 27.87 2.65
CA ASN A 357 -20.07 27.93 1.78
C ASN A 357 -19.82 28.82 0.54
N ARG A 358 -19.13 29.94 0.74
CA ARG A 358 -18.86 30.92 -0.31
C ARG A 358 -17.49 31.58 -0.10
N VAL A 359 -16.81 31.87 -1.21
CA VAL A 359 -15.55 32.61 -1.25
C VAL A 359 -15.75 33.86 -2.11
N GLU A 360 -15.38 35.05 -1.58
CA GLU A 360 -15.37 36.31 -2.32
C GLU A 360 -14.02 37.00 -2.14
N GLY A 361 -13.17 36.91 -3.16
CA GLY A 361 -11.79 37.35 -3.08
C GLY A 361 -11.04 36.60 -1.95
N ARG A 362 -10.64 37.35 -0.91
CA ARG A 362 -9.98 36.75 0.29
C ARG A 362 -10.95 36.50 1.45
N GLU A 363 -12.22 36.83 1.32
CA GLU A 363 -13.21 36.60 2.37
C GLU A 363 -13.86 35.23 2.23
N LEU A 364 -13.83 34.48 3.32
CA LEU A 364 -14.40 33.14 3.43
C LEU A 364 -15.66 33.21 4.27
N PHE A 365 -16.77 32.70 3.72
CA PHE A 365 -18.09 32.68 4.35
C PHE A 365 -18.47 31.23 4.68
N PRO A 366 -18.32 30.79 5.93
CA PRO A 366 -18.86 29.49 6.36
C PRO A 366 -20.39 29.54 6.46
N LEU A 367 -21.05 28.39 6.42
CA LEU A 367 -22.50 28.30 6.62
C LEU A 367 -22.90 28.87 7.99
N ARG A 368 -22.11 28.59 9.02
CA ARG A 368 -22.20 29.15 10.36
C ARG A 368 -20.79 29.52 10.82
N MET A 369 -20.62 30.74 11.32
CA MET A 369 -19.34 31.17 11.89
C MET A 369 -18.98 30.32 13.10
N PRO A 370 -17.76 29.74 13.12
CA PRO A 370 -17.32 28.99 14.29
C PRO A 370 -17.09 29.92 15.49
N ASP A 371 -17.70 29.59 16.64
CA ASP A 371 -17.71 30.45 17.84
C ASP A 371 -16.31 30.64 18.45
N SER A 372 -15.41 29.67 18.27
CA SER A 372 -14.05 29.67 18.82
C SER A 372 -12.97 30.16 17.86
N LEU A 373 -13.32 30.56 16.62
CA LEU A 373 -12.37 31.07 15.65
C LEU A 373 -11.85 32.45 16.03
N ARG A 374 -10.54 32.65 16.04
CA ARG A 374 -9.88 33.91 16.45
C ARG A 374 -8.77 34.28 15.46
N PRO A 375 -8.37 35.55 15.34
CA PRO A 375 -7.16 35.94 14.64
C PRO A 375 -5.94 35.16 15.17
N GLY A 376 -5.06 34.73 14.26
CA GLY A 376 -3.89 33.90 14.57
C GLY A 376 -4.16 32.39 14.68
N THR A 377 -5.44 31.95 14.59
CA THR A 377 -5.77 30.51 14.59
C THR A 377 -5.22 29.86 13.31
N GLU A 378 -4.40 28.83 13.46
CA GLU A 378 -3.93 28.01 12.33
C GLU A 378 -5.07 27.21 11.72
N LEU A 379 -5.19 27.23 10.40
CA LEU A 379 -6.19 26.50 9.64
C LEU A 379 -5.55 25.39 8.81
N PHE A 380 -6.26 24.29 8.73
CA PHE A 380 -5.93 23.15 7.87
C PHE A 380 -7.09 22.89 6.91
N ARG A 381 -6.80 22.45 5.70
CA ARG A 381 -7.79 22.05 4.70
C ARG A 381 -7.79 20.54 4.56
N ASN A 382 -8.83 19.89 5.07
CA ASN A 382 -9.01 18.44 5.03
C ASN A 382 -9.88 17.97 3.85
N GLU A 383 -10.51 18.90 3.10
CA GLU A 383 -11.26 18.64 1.87
C GLU A 383 -11.01 19.79 0.87
N ASP A 384 -10.26 19.53 -0.20
CA ASP A 384 -9.95 20.49 -1.28
C ASP A 384 -10.84 20.19 -2.49
N ARG A 385 -11.89 20.98 -2.68
CA ARG A 385 -12.90 20.74 -3.72
C ARG A 385 -12.38 20.91 -5.15
N VAL A 386 -11.43 21.80 -5.36
CA VAL A 386 -10.81 21.97 -6.69
C VAL A 386 -9.95 20.76 -7.03
N PHE A 387 -9.17 20.32 -6.07
CA PHE A 387 -8.31 19.15 -6.23
C PHE A 387 -9.13 17.85 -6.42
N GLU A 388 -10.17 17.63 -5.63
CA GLU A 388 -11.07 16.50 -5.80
C GLU A 388 -11.73 16.47 -7.18
N LYS A 389 -12.20 17.63 -7.66
CA LYS A 389 -12.76 17.75 -9.01
C LYS A 389 -11.71 17.46 -10.09
N ALA A 390 -10.47 17.91 -9.90
CA ALA A 390 -9.38 17.61 -10.84
C ALA A 390 -9.11 16.11 -10.90
N LEU A 391 -9.07 15.43 -9.75
CA LEU A 391 -8.91 13.98 -9.67
C LEU A 391 -10.05 13.23 -10.41
N HIS A 392 -11.30 13.69 -10.31
CA HIS A 392 -12.44 13.02 -10.94
C HIS A 392 -12.57 13.29 -12.45
N ARG A 393 -12.23 14.50 -12.90
CA ARG A 393 -12.51 14.92 -14.27
C ARG A 393 -11.51 14.40 -15.30
N THR A 394 -10.29 14.12 -14.90
CA THR A 394 -9.24 13.74 -15.81
C THR A 394 -8.92 12.26 -15.63
N PRO A 395 -9.30 11.40 -16.56
CA PRO A 395 -8.95 9.98 -16.49
C PRO A 395 -7.43 9.83 -16.53
N SER A 396 -6.91 8.86 -15.82
CA SER A 396 -5.54 8.38 -16.00
C SER A 396 -5.56 7.28 -17.05
N GLU A 397 -4.55 7.26 -17.89
CA GLU A 397 -4.37 6.23 -18.92
C GLU A 397 -3.01 5.59 -18.75
N ARG A 398 -2.92 4.30 -18.99
CA ARG A 398 -1.65 3.57 -19.09
C ARG A 398 -1.55 2.98 -20.47
N LEU A 399 -0.48 3.30 -21.19
CA LEU A 399 -0.29 2.93 -22.57
C LEU A 399 0.99 2.10 -22.73
N LEU A 400 0.86 0.95 -23.36
CA LEU A 400 1.99 0.11 -23.76
C LEU A 400 2.58 0.64 -25.07
N HIS A 401 3.88 0.78 -25.12
CA HIS A 401 4.61 1.18 -26.33
C HIS A 401 4.72 0.01 -27.29
N ILE A 402 4.38 0.25 -28.57
CA ILE A 402 4.44 -0.77 -29.62
C ILE A 402 5.14 -0.26 -30.88
N GLU A 403 5.83 -1.16 -31.56
CA GLU A 403 6.29 -0.99 -32.94
C GLU A 403 5.43 -1.82 -33.86
N VAL A 404 4.96 -1.23 -34.97
CA VAL A 404 4.10 -1.88 -35.95
C VAL A 404 4.83 -2.05 -37.26
N THR A 405 4.78 -3.23 -37.87
CA THR A 405 5.42 -3.52 -39.15
C THR A 405 4.39 -4.12 -40.12
N LEU A 406 4.24 -3.50 -41.29
CA LEU A 406 3.53 -4.06 -42.44
C LEU A 406 4.54 -4.58 -43.44
N SER A 407 4.45 -5.85 -43.81
CA SER A 407 5.32 -6.47 -44.83
C SER A 407 4.49 -7.09 -45.96
N GLU A 408 4.92 -6.90 -47.19
CA GLU A 408 4.31 -7.55 -48.37
C GLU A 408 4.70 -9.03 -48.40
N ARG A 409 3.71 -9.87 -48.70
CA ARG A 409 3.87 -11.31 -49.03
C ARG A 409 3.60 -11.48 -50.53
N PRO A 410 4.65 -11.75 -51.31
CA PRO A 410 4.50 -11.87 -52.77
C PRO A 410 3.37 -12.84 -53.17
N ALA A 411 2.46 -12.40 -53.99
CA ALA A 411 1.29 -13.12 -54.48
C ALA A 411 0.23 -13.56 -53.43
N GLU A 412 0.41 -13.22 -52.13
CA GLU A 412 -0.46 -13.67 -51.04
C GLU A 412 -1.12 -12.53 -50.27
N GLY A 413 -0.56 -11.32 -50.30
CA GLY A 413 -1.10 -10.15 -49.57
C GLY A 413 -0.08 -9.53 -48.61
N PHE A 414 -0.47 -9.35 -47.36
CA PHE A 414 0.34 -8.63 -46.37
C PHE A 414 0.39 -9.34 -45.00
N THR A 415 1.53 -9.21 -44.32
CA THR A 415 1.66 -9.52 -42.91
C THR A 415 1.65 -8.20 -42.12
N LEU A 416 0.77 -8.07 -41.15
CA LEU A 416 0.82 -6.99 -40.16
C LEU A 416 1.27 -7.56 -38.81
N SER A 417 2.31 -7.00 -38.21
CA SER A 417 2.82 -7.42 -36.90
C SER A 417 2.98 -6.22 -35.99
N ALA A 418 2.87 -6.49 -34.69
CA ALA A 418 3.21 -5.52 -33.65
C ALA A 418 4.10 -6.20 -32.59
N THR A 419 5.05 -5.43 -32.07
CA THR A 419 5.91 -5.83 -30.96
C THR A 419 5.74 -4.84 -29.83
N THR A 420 5.43 -5.33 -28.63
CA THR A 420 5.31 -4.48 -27.43
C THR A 420 6.70 -4.21 -26.81
N GLU A 421 6.81 -3.18 -25.98
CA GLU A 421 8.00 -2.89 -25.17
C GLU A 421 8.44 -4.06 -24.26
N SER A 422 7.50 -4.96 -23.91
CA SER A 422 7.78 -6.19 -23.17
C SER A 422 8.33 -7.32 -24.02
N GLY A 423 8.43 -7.13 -25.36
CA GLY A 423 8.92 -8.13 -26.30
C GLY A 423 7.85 -9.10 -26.80
N VAL A 424 6.58 -8.90 -26.48
CA VAL A 424 5.48 -9.73 -27.03
C VAL A 424 5.23 -9.37 -28.48
N VAL A 425 5.25 -10.38 -29.34
CA VAL A 425 5.03 -10.24 -30.80
C VAL A 425 3.71 -10.87 -31.18
N CYS A 426 2.87 -10.10 -31.88
CA CYS A 426 1.68 -10.60 -32.56
C CYS A 426 1.84 -10.41 -34.07
N ARG A 427 1.55 -11.44 -34.85
CA ARG A 427 1.66 -11.42 -36.32
C ARG A 427 0.38 -11.99 -36.92
N LEU A 428 -0.19 -11.25 -37.89
CA LEU A 428 -1.39 -11.66 -38.63
C LEU A 428 -1.12 -11.55 -40.12
N ASP A 429 -1.58 -12.56 -40.87
CA ASP A 429 -1.47 -12.61 -42.30
C ASP A 429 -2.83 -12.31 -42.94
N PHE A 430 -2.83 -11.37 -43.87
CA PHE A 430 -4.03 -10.92 -44.56
C PHE A 430 -3.90 -11.16 -46.07
N ALA A 431 -4.80 -11.96 -46.64
CA ALA A 431 -4.91 -12.11 -48.05
C ALA A 431 -5.49 -10.82 -48.66
N ALA A 432 -4.79 -10.25 -49.63
CA ALA A 432 -5.24 -9.07 -50.35
C ALA A 432 -4.59 -8.99 -51.73
N GLU A 433 -5.30 -8.39 -52.69
CA GLU A 433 -4.72 -8.10 -54.00
C GLU A 433 -3.59 -7.05 -53.86
N LEU A 434 -2.47 -7.32 -54.53
CA LEU A 434 -1.32 -6.42 -54.57
C LEU A 434 -1.51 -5.38 -55.69
N VAL A 435 -2.29 -4.34 -55.39
CA VAL A 435 -2.59 -3.26 -56.33
C VAL A 435 -1.46 -2.23 -56.30
N GLU A 436 -0.90 -1.90 -57.47
CA GLU A 436 0.09 -0.81 -57.60
C GLU A 436 -0.58 0.55 -57.44
N ALA A 437 0.10 1.44 -56.71
CA ALA A 437 -0.36 2.80 -56.49
C ALA A 437 0.26 3.76 -57.50
N ASN A 438 -0.54 4.68 -58.03
CA ASN A 438 -0.06 5.74 -58.93
C ASN A 438 0.69 6.88 -58.21
N THR A 439 0.62 6.91 -56.91
CA THR A 439 1.28 7.92 -56.05
C THR A 439 1.81 7.26 -54.79
N PRO A 440 2.88 7.79 -54.17
CA PRO A 440 3.45 7.23 -52.91
C PRO A 440 2.40 7.11 -51.81
N GLN A 441 2.23 5.90 -51.27
CA GLN A 441 1.24 5.59 -50.21
C GLN A 441 1.87 5.35 -48.84
N GLY A 442 3.16 5.24 -48.76
CA GLY A 442 3.86 4.87 -47.52
C GLY A 442 3.48 5.74 -46.31
N GLU A 443 3.41 7.06 -46.47
CA GLU A 443 2.99 7.98 -45.39
C GLU A 443 1.52 7.81 -45.01
N ASN A 444 0.63 7.59 -45.97
CA ASN A 444 -0.79 7.34 -45.72
C ASN A 444 -0.96 6.04 -44.91
N ILE A 445 -0.27 4.97 -45.32
CA ILE A 445 -0.28 3.68 -44.61
C ILE A 445 0.23 3.85 -43.18
N ARG A 446 1.39 4.51 -42.98
CA ARG A 446 1.94 4.79 -41.65
C ARG A 446 0.92 5.57 -40.79
N ARG A 447 0.34 6.62 -41.32
CA ARG A 447 -0.69 7.41 -40.62
C ARG A 447 -1.93 6.61 -40.23
N GLN A 448 -2.38 5.66 -41.06
CA GLN A 448 -3.52 4.81 -40.73
C GLN A 448 -3.17 3.76 -39.67
N LEU A 449 -1.99 3.17 -39.76
CA LEU A 449 -1.50 2.17 -38.81
C LEU A 449 -1.03 2.76 -37.48
N SER A 450 -0.85 4.08 -37.37
CA SER A 450 -0.53 4.74 -36.10
C SER A 450 -1.77 5.09 -35.26
N LYS A 451 -2.99 4.87 -35.74
CA LYS A 451 -4.24 5.31 -35.07
C LYS A 451 -4.73 4.30 -34.02
N PHE A 452 -4.06 4.17 -32.91
CA PHE A 452 -4.45 3.28 -31.80
C PHE A 452 -5.23 3.99 -30.68
N GLY A 453 -5.74 5.20 -30.92
CA GLY A 453 -6.54 5.93 -29.92
C GLY A 453 -7.74 5.11 -29.42
N GLY A 454 -7.98 5.15 -28.09
CA GLY A 454 -9.02 4.35 -27.43
C GLY A 454 -8.61 2.89 -27.17
N THR A 455 -7.35 2.52 -27.42
CA THR A 455 -6.77 1.22 -27.08
C THR A 455 -5.68 1.37 -26.02
N PRO A 456 -5.22 0.29 -25.38
CA PRO A 456 -4.15 0.36 -24.40
C PRO A 456 -2.74 0.55 -25.02
N PHE A 457 -2.64 0.88 -26.29
CA PHE A 457 -1.38 0.98 -27.01
C PHE A 457 -1.08 2.40 -27.51
N VAL A 458 0.21 2.73 -27.54
CA VAL A 458 0.77 3.88 -28.25
C VAL A 458 1.85 3.40 -29.21
N VAL A 459 1.78 3.88 -30.46
CA VAL A 459 2.69 3.47 -31.52
C VAL A 459 3.90 4.39 -31.52
N ASP A 460 5.10 3.84 -31.29
CA ASP A 460 6.37 4.57 -31.38
C ASP A 460 6.86 4.63 -32.82
N ARG A 461 6.69 3.53 -33.55
CA ARG A 461 7.20 3.40 -34.92
C ARG A 461 6.30 2.54 -35.79
N VAL A 462 6.14 2.96 -37.06
CA VAL A 462 5.49 2.14 -38.10
C VAL A 462 6.48 1.93 -39.25
N GLU A 463 6.80 0.67 -39.51
CA GLU A 463 7.57 0.27 -40.70
C GLU A 463 6.68 -0.27 -41.78
N VAL A 464 6.95 0.11 -43.04
CA VAL A 464 6.22 -0.37 -44.22
C VAL A 464 7.25 -0.95 -45.20
N ASN A 465 7.22 -2.27 -45.36
CA ASN A 465 8.14 -3.06 -46.18
C ASN A 465 7.38 -3.68 -47.34
N THR A 466 7.24 -2.91 -48.44
CA THR A 466 6.60 -3.34 -49.68
C THR A 466 7.60 -3.39 -50.84
N LEU A 467 7.40 -4.30 -51.78
CA LEU A 467 8.28 -4.45 -52.96
C LEU A 467 8.10 -3.35 -54.01
N GLY A 468 7.20 -2.43 -53.78
CA GLY A 468 6.88 -1.28 -54.61
C GLY A 468 5.81 -0.41 -53.95
N GLU A 469 5.34 0.62 -54.65
CA GLU A 469 4.23 1.43 -54.18
C GLU A 469 2.93 0.62 -54.24
N ARG A 470 2.32 0.36 -53.08
CA ARG A 470 1.10 -0.42 -52.96
C ARG A 470 -0.09 0.44 -52.53
N PHE A 471 -1.21 0.29 -53.20
CA PHE A 471 -2.49 0.86 -52.78
C PHE A 471 -3.22 -0.13 -51.86
N ILE A 472 -3.46 0.28 -50.61
CA ILE A 472 -4.23 -0.49 -49.63
C ILE A 472 -5.41 0.41 -49.17
N PRO A 473 -6.67 0.01 -49.37
CA PRO A 473 -7.80 0.78 -48.88
C PRO A 473 -7.73 1.06 -47.38
N ALA A 474 -8.04 2.29 -46.95
CA ALA A 474 -8.01 2.67 -45.54
C ALA A 474 -8.98 1.84 -44.67
N SER A 475 -10.06 1.30 -45.25
CA SER A 475 -10.97 0.37 -44.59
C SER A 475 -10.29 -0.94 -44.22
N LEU A 476 -9.47 -1.51 -45.10
CA LEU A 476 -8.70 -2.73 -44.82
C LEU A 476 -7.65 -2.48 -43.74
N LEU A 477 -6.88 -1.41 -43.86
CA LEU A 477 -5.90 -1.04 -42.81
C LEU A 477 -6.56 -0.86 -41.42
N THR A 478 -7.78 -0.32 -41.43
CA THR A 478 -8.54 -0.15 -40.16
C THR A 478 -9.02 -1.50 -39.62
N ALA A 479 -9.50 -2.40 -40.47
CA ALA A 479 -9.93 -3.74 -40.07
C ALA A 479 -8.76 -4.55 -39.53
N TRP A 480 -7.63 -4.60 -40.25
CA TRP A 480 -6.42 -5.32 -39.84
C TRP A 480 -5.86 -4.80 -38.52
N ARG A 481 -5.81 -3.47 -38.33
CA ARG A 481 -5.39 -2.86 -37.08
C ARG A 481 -6.29 -3.26 -35.91
N ARG A 482 -7.61 -3.31 -36.08
CA ARG A 482 -8.52 -3.74 -34.99
C ARG A 482 -8.28 -5.18 -34.62
N GLU A 483 -8.18 -6.07 -35.59
CA GLU A 483 -7.89 -7.48 -35.35
C GLU A 483 -6.53 -7.67 -34.68
N LEU A 484 -5.48 -6.95 -35.16
CA LEU A 484 -4.17 -6.95 -34.51
C LEU A 484 -4.25 -6.46 -33.08
N THR A 485 -5.03 -5.41 -32.77
CA THR A 485 -5.20 -4.89 -31.43
C THR A 485 -5.80 -5.94 -30.48
N GLU A 486 -6.86 -6.62 -30.91
CA GLU A 486 -7.51 -7.67 -30.11
C GLU A 486 -6.54 -8.83 -29.83
N LYS A 487 -5.87 -9.31 -30.87
CA LYS A 487 -4.90 -10.41 -30.74
C LYS A 487 -3.65 -10.03 -29.94
N LEU A 488 -3.21 -8.79 -30.02
CA LEU A 488 -2.08 -8.31 -29.24
C LEU A 488 -2.43 -8.20 -27.75
N ILE A 489 -3.66 -7.80 -27.39
CA ILE A 489 -4.15 -7.81 -26.01
C ILE A 489 -4.17 -9.25 -25.47
N GLU A 490 -4.71 -10.20 -26.24
CA GLU A 490 -4.73 -11.62 -25.86
C GLU A 490 -3.30 -12.15 -25.65
N ALA A 491 -2.39 -11.87 -26.60
CA ALA A 491 -1.00 -12.30 -26.54
C ALA A 491 -0.24 -11.68 -25.35
N ALA A 492 -0.46 -10.37 -25.06
CA ALA A 492 0.18 -9.69 -23.95
C ALA A 492 -0.26 -10.28 -22.59
N ARG A 493 -1.55 -10.58 -22.44
CA ARG A 493 -2.07 -11.26 -21.23
C ARG A 493 -1.50 -12.67 -21.09
N ALA A 494 -1.50 -13.44 -22.18
CA ALA A 494 -0.99 -14.82 -22.17
C ALA A 494 0.52 -14.92 -21.92
N ALA A 495 1.27 -13.87 -22.20
CA ALA A 495 2.71 -13.80 -21.95
C ALA A 495 3.05 -13.52 -20.48
N HIS A 496 2.06 -13.11 -19.66
CA HIS A 496 2.28 -12.89 -18.23
C HIS A 496 2.65 -14.19 -17.52
N GLN A 497 3.74 -14.14 -16.75
CA GLN A 497 4.22 -15.28 -15.99
C GLN A 497 4.05 -15.03 -14.50
N ARG A 498 3.36 -15.96 -13.84
CA ARG A 498 3.19 -15.94 -12.38
C ARG A 498 4.37 -16.62 -11.70
N ASP A 499 4.78 -16.07 -10.56
CA ASP A 499 5.79 -16.71 -9.72
C ASP A 499 5.22 -18.03 -9.14
N VAL A 500 6.08 -19.05 -9.07
CA VAL A 500 5.73 -20.35 -8.52
C VAL A 500 6.11 -20.39 -7.04
N ARG A 501 5.32 -21.10 -6.24
CA ARG A 501 5.63 -21.36 -4.82
C ARG A 501 7.03 -21.91 -4.67
N ARG A 502 7.83 -21.32 -3.81
CA ARG A 502 9.15 -21.82 -3.45
C ARG A 502 9.02 -23.05 -2.57
N PRO A 503 9.87 -24.07 -2.74
CA PRO A 503 9.91 -25.20 -1.83
C PRO A 503 10.42 -24.79 -0.45
N LEU A 504 10.08 -25.57 0.57
CA LEU A 504 10.75 -25.52 1.85
C LEU A 504 12.24 -25.89 1.66
N SER A 505 13.13 -25.20 2.35
CA SER A 505 14.56 -25.49 2.29
C SER A 505 14.90 -26.82 2.96
N ASP A 506 15.78 -27.64 2.35
CA ASP A 506 16.18 -28.95 2.88
C ASP A 506 16.84 -28.86 4.28
N ASP A 507 17.47 -27.73 4.59
CA ASP A 507 18.10 -27.44 5.89
C ASP A 507 17.20 -26.70 6.87
N PHE A 508 15.89 -26.59 6.57
CA PHE A 508 14.94 -25.90 7.45
C PHE A 508 14.78 -26.66 8.77
N SER A 509 15.13 -26.02 9.88
CA SER A 509 15.08 -26.61 11.21
C SER A 509 14.75 -25.56 12.27
N LEU A 510 13.90 -25.94 13.22
CA LEU A 510 13.45 -25.16 14.37
C LEU A 510 13.92 -25.78 15.69
N ARG A 511 14.92 -26.67 15.63
CA ARG A 511 15.41 -27.42 16.81
C ARG A 511 15.80 -26.48 17.95
N GLY A 512 15.20 -26.71 19.12
CA GLY A 512 15.46 -25.96 20.33
C GLY A 512 14.76 -24.59 20.42
N LEU A 513 13.89 -24.25 19.47
CA LEU A 513 13.07 -23.05 19.53
C LEU A 513 11.75 -23.32 20.26
N ASN A 514 11.35 -22.35 21.08
CA ASN A 514 10.05 -22.30 21.73
C ASN A 514 9.22 -21.16 21.11
N PHE A 515 7.96 -21.41 20.91
CA PHE A 515 7.00 -20.45 20.35
C PHE A 515 5.92 -20.16 21.40
N ASP A 516 5.91 -18.94 21.91
CA ASP A 516 4.87 -18.47 22.81
C ASP A 516 3.63 -17.97 22.05
N TYR A 517 2.62 -17.43 22.76
CA TYR A 517 1.38 -16.93 22.15
C TYR A 517 1.62 -15.87 21.07
N THR A 518 2.76 -15.17 21.04
CA THR A 518 3.08 -14.16 20.04
C THR A 518 3.39 -14.74 18.64
N ALA A 519 3.58 -16.06 18.56
CA ALA A 519 3.69 -16.76 17.29
C ALA A 519 2.34 -16.89 16.56
N ASN A 520 1.23 -16.57 17.23
CA ASN A 520 -0.12 -16.56 16.68
C ASN A 520 -0.57 -17.93 16.09
N VAL A 521 -0.19 -19.03 16.73
CA VAL A 521 -0.53 -20.38 16.32
C VAL A 521 -1.95 -20.72 16.78
N SER A 522 -2.91 -20.68 15.85
CA SER A 522 -4.35 -20.77 16.14
C SER A 522 -5.03 -22.04 15.60
N ASN A 523 -4.27 -22.92 14.92
CA ASN A 523 -4.78 -24.14 14.32
C ASN A 523 -3.76 -25.28 14.37
N ARG A 524 -4.27 -26.51 14.12
CA ARG A 524 -3.48 -27.74 14.17
C ARG A 524 -2.37 -27.77 13.11
N LEU A 525 -2.63 -27.30 11.87
CA LEU A 525 -1.64 -27.39 10.79
C LEU A 525 -0.43 -26.47 11.03
N ALA A 526 -0.64 -25.25 11.53
CA ALA A 526 0.45 -24.37 11.93
C ALA A 526 1.26 -24.96 13.08
N ARG A 527 0.58 -25.58 14.07
CA ARG A 527 1.25 -26.25 15.20
C ARG A 527 2.05 -27.47 14.73
N GLU A 528 1.48 -28.32 13.91
CA GLU A 528 2.14 -29.50 13.32
C GLU A 528 3.37 -29.08 12.52
N PHE A 529 3.26 -28.04 11.66
CA PHE A 529 4.39 -27.51 10.90
C PHE A 529 5.59 -27.19 11.80
N LEU A 530 5.37 -26.45 12.89
CA LEU A 530 6.45 -26.08 13.80
C LEU A 530 7.07 -27.29 14.52
N LEU A 531 6.25 -28.21 15.03
CA LEU A 531 6.71 -29.39 15.75
C LEU A 531 7.47 -30.38 14.85
N GLU A 532 6.98 -30.65 13.64
CA GLU A 532 7.63 -31.53 12.66
C GLU A 532 9.03 -31.02 12.27
N HIS A 533 9.24 -29.69 12.30
CA HIS A 533 10.54 -29.10 12.01
C HIS A 533 11.42 -28.89 13.26
N GLY A 534 11.00 -29.43 14.41
CA GLY A 534 11.84 -29.55 15.59
C GLY A 534 11.64 -28.49 16.66
N ALA A 535 10.56 -27.69 16.60
CA ALA A 535 10.18 -26.83 17.70
C ALA A 535 9.95 -27.65 18.97
N THR A 536 10.44 -27.15 20.12
CA THR A 536 10.33 -27.88 21.39
C THR A 536 8.96 -27.67 22.03
N GLU A 537 8.47 -26.43 22.00
CA GLU A 537 7.19 -26.04 22.57
C GLU A 537 6.49 -25.04 21.65
N VAL A 538 5.17 -25.20 21.49
CA VAL A 538 4.32 -24.32 20.69
C VAL A 538 3.06 -23.99 21.50
N ALA A 539 3.02 -22.80 22.07
CA ALA A 539 1.86 -22.30 22.79
C ALA A 539 0.75 -21.86 21.78
N PRO A 540 -0.52 -22.01 22.16
CA PRO A 540 -1.62 -21.50 21.33
C PRO A 540 -1.64 -19.97 21.27
N ALA A 541 -2.20 -19.42 20.18
CA ALA A 541 -2.45 -17.99 20.03
C ALA A 541 -3.29 -17.42 21.19
N TYR A 542 -3.11 -16.14 21.47
CA TYR A 542 -3.89 -15.44 22.51
C TYR A 542 -5.40 -15.53 22.28
N GLU A 543 -5.84 -15.55 21.04
CA GLU A 543 -7.25 -15.69 20.63
C GLU A 543 -7.85 -17.07 21.00
N ILE A 544 -7.02 -18.10 21.13
CA ILE A 544 -7.42 -19.45 21.54
C ILE A 544 -7.35 -19.59 23.06
N THR A 545 -6.23 -19.16 23.65
CA THR A 545 -6.01 -19.28 25.11
C THR A 545 -5.40 -17.98 25.64
N PRO A 546 -6.24 -17.06 26.16
CA PRO A 546 -5.75 -15.84 26.76
C PRO A 546 -4.78 -16.10 27.91
N THR A 547 -3.63 -15.46 27.85
CA THR A 547 -2.58 -15.56 28.87
C THR A 547 -2.77 -14.46 29.91
N PRO A 548 -2.91 -14.77 31.23
CA PRO A 548 -3.25 -13.80 32.26
C PRO A 548 -2.29 -12.61 32.39
N SER A 549 -1.02 -12.79 32.09
CA SER A 549 0.03 -11.75 32.18
C SER A 549 0.51 -11.30 30.80
N ALA A 550 -0.34 -11.44 29.76
CA ALA A 550 0.07 -11.13 28.41
C ALA A 550 0.42 -9.64 28.24
N GLN A 551 1.43 -9.38 27.44
CA GLN A 551 1.65 -8.07 26.86
C GLN A 551 0.64 -7.91 25.73
N LEU A 552 -0.40 -7.10 25.98
CA LEU A 552 -1.50 -6.92 25.01
C LEU A 552 -1.09 -6.12 23.78
N MET A 553 -0.05 -5.31 23.90
CA MET A 553 0.51 -4.53 22.80
C MET A 553 2.00 -4.31 23.05
N THR A 554 2.81 -4.50 22.01
CA THR A 554 4.24 -4.14 22.02
C THR A 554 4.51 -3.13 20.93
N CYS A 555 5.18 -2.03 21.25
CA CYS A 555 5.44 -0.96 20.30
C CYS A 555 6.84 -0.34 20.49
N LYS A 556 7.39 0.16 19.39
CA LYS A 556 8.64 0.95 19.40
C LYS A 556 8.41 2.37 19.88
N HIS A 557 7.19 2.88 19.76
CA HIS A 557 6.77 4.13 20.37
C HIS A 557 6.88 4.02 21.90
N CYS A 558 7.46 5.05 22.55
CA CYS A 558 7.73 5.04 23.97
C CYS A 558 7.30 6.36 24.59
N LEU A 559 6.40 6.31 25.58
CA LEU A 559 5.89 7.50 26.25
C LEU A 559 6.94 8.20 27.12
N ARG A 560 7.93 7.48 27.66
CA ARG A 560 9.09 8.14 28.30
C ARG A 560 9.81 9.07 27.31
N PHE A 561 10.06 8.59 26.10
CA PHE A 561 10.70 9.40 25.06
C PHE A 561 9.82 10.58 24.62
N THR A 562 8.53 10.32 24.36
CA THR A 562 7.59 11.36 23.90
C THR A 562 7.44 12.51 24.88
N HIS A 563 7.52 12.22 26.18
CA HIS A 563 7.41 13.22 27.24
C HIS A 563 8.77 13.74 27.78
N GLY A 564 9.86 13.45 27.08
CA GLY A 564 11.20 13.93 27.46
C GLY A 564 11.75 13.32 28.75
N GLN A 565 11.31 12.11 29.13
CA GLN A 565 11.69 11.40 30.34
C GLN A 565 12.47 10.10 30.04
N CYS A 566 13.06 9.99 28.83
CA CYS A 566 13.83 8.80 28.46
C CYS A 566 15.22 8.83 29.11
N PRO A 567 15.58 7.88 30.00
CA PRO A 567 16.89 7.88 30.69
C PRO A 567 18.08 7.82 29.71
N ARG A 568 17.90 7.18 28.54
CA ARG A 568 18.97 7.09 27.53
C ARG A 568 19.26 8.41 26.82
N GLU A 569 18.25 9.31 26.73
CA GLU A 569 18.39 10.63 26.10
C GLU A 569 18.75 11.71 27.12
N THR A 570 18.17 11.63 28.31
CA THR A 570 18.34 12.65 29.36
C THR A 570 19.55 12.39 30.27
N GLY A 571 20.01 11.15 30.37
CA GLY A 571 21.08 10.72 31.28
C GLY A 571 20.67 10.61 32.75
N HIS A 572 19.38 10.79 33.05
CA HIS A 572 18.85 10.68 34.43
C HIS A 572 17.55 9.89 34.46
N GLU A 573 17.18 9.38 35.63
CA GLU A 573 15.90 8.69 35.84
C GLU A 573 14.71 9.64 35.63
N PRO A 574 13.53 9.10 35.21
CA PRO A 574 12.31 9.88 35.07
C PRO A 574 11.93 10.63 36.34
N THR A 575 11.40 11.85 36.21
CA THR A 575 10.98 12.68 37.36
C THR A 575 9.62 12.26 37.94
N TRP A 576 8.85 11.47 37.19
CA TRP A 576 7.58 10.91 37.65
C TRP A 576 7.75 9.58 38.39
N ARG A 577 6.70 9.19 39.12
CA ARG A 577 6.75 7.95 39.93
C ARG A 577 6.22 6.77 39.12
N GLU A 578 7.03 5.77 38.90
CA GLU A 578 6.66 4.55 38.21
C GLU A 578 6.13 3.47 39.18
N PRO A 579 5.30 2.49 38.70
CA PRO A 579 4.93 2.22 37.31
C PRO A 579 3.90 3.19 36.75
N LEU A 580 3.96 3.43 35.43
CA LEU A 580 2.98 4.21 34.68
C LEU A 580 1.84 3.33 34.18
N ALA A 581 0.68 3.94 33.93
CA ALA A 581 -0.44 3.30 33.26
C ALA A 581 -1.16 4.26 32.29
N LEU A 582 -1.85 3.70 31.32
CA LEU A 582 -2.82 4.39 30.46
C LEU A 582 -4.21 4.16 31.04
N ARG A 583 -4.90 5.23 31.43
CA ARG A 583 -6.25 5.18 31.99
C ARG A 583 -7.27 5.66 30.98
N LEU A 584 -8.31 4.86 30.74
CA LEU A 584 -9.47 5.22 29.93
C LEU A 584 -10.44 6.08 30.74
N PRO A 585 -11.37 6.81 30.05
CA PRO A 585 -12.42 7.57 30.75
C PRO A 585 -13.38 6.73 31.62
N ASP A 586 -13.47 5.42 31.33
CA ASP A 586 -14.27 4.46 32.12
C ASP A 586 -13.55 3.94 33.38
N GLY A 587 -12.32 4.39 33.62
CA GLY A 587 -11.52 4.07 34.78
C GLY A 587 -10.58 2.86 34.65
N ARG A 588 -10.67 2.08 33.57
CA ARG A 588 -9.74 0.96 33.32
C ARG A 588 -8.33 1.47 33.12
N GLU A 589 -7.36 0.84 33.80
CA GLU A 589 -5.95 1.20 33.74
C GLU A 589 -5.11 0.05 33.14
N PHE A 590 -4.31 0.38 32.15
CA PHE A 590 -3.44 -0.54 31.43
C PHE A 590 -1.98 -0.22 31.80
N PRO A 591 -1.30 -1.09 32.58
CA PRO A 591 0.06 -0.84 33.01
C PRO A 591 1.04 -0.83 31.84
N LEU A 592 2.04 0.05 31.94
CA LEU A 592 3.10 0.17 30.96
C LEU A 592 4.39 -0.47 31.49
N THR A 593 5.06 -1.21 30.60
CA THR A 593 6.42 -1.70 30.82
C THR A 593 7.36 -1.17 29.76
N PHE A 594 8.62 -0.93 30.14
CA PHE A 594 9.61 -0.31 29.26
C PHE A 594 10.86 -1.19 29.18
N ASP A 595 11.13 -1.75 28.02
CA ASP A 595 12.41 -2.39 27.70
C ASP A 595 13.36 -1.34 27.10
N CYS A 596 14.19 -0.73 27.95
CA CYS A 596 15.14 0.28 27.49
C CYS A 596 16.32 -0.30 26.71
N VAL A 597 16.56 -1.62 26.74
CA VAL A 597 17.59 -2.26 25.90
C VAL A 597 17.12 -2.35 24.45
N ARG A 598 15.90 -2.83 24.24
CA ARG A 598 15.27 -2.93 22.90
C ARG A 598 14.66 -1.62 22.44
N CYS A 599 14.50 -0.65 23.35
CA CYS A 599 13.72 0.57 23.13
C CYS A 599 12.27 0.26 22.75
N GLU A 600 11.61 -0.57 23.52
CA GLU A 600 10.21 -0.99 23.35
C GLU A 600 9.38 -0.62 24.59
N MET A 601 8.11 -0.35 24.34
CA MET A 601 7.09 -0.17 25.38
C MET A 601 5.99 -1.20 25.17
N SER A 602 5.56 -1.83 26.25
CA SER A 602 4.43 -2.74 26.22
C SER A 602 3.28 -2.26 27.10
N VAL A 603 2.06 -2.56 26.66
CA VAL A 603 0.81 -2.33 27.38
C VAL A 603 0.34 -3.68 27.92
N GLY A 604 0.19 -3.80 29.22
CA GLY A 604 -0.28 -5.03 29.89
C GLY A 604 -1.80 -5.13 29.99
N THR A 605 -2.28 -6.22 30.62
CA THR A 605 -3.69 -6.42 30.97
C THR A 605 -4.12 -5.39 32.02
N GLU A 606 -5.39 -4.96 31.97
CA GLU A 606 -5.92 -3.98 32.93
C GLU A 606 -5.84 -4.47 34.38
N ARG A 607 -5.74 -3.51 35.29
CA ARG A 607 -5.79 -3.70 36.74
C ARG A 607 -7.19 -3.40 37.27
#